data_6f92476ad0ff9418d858f23f542e301d
#
_entry.id   6f92476ad0ff9418d858f23f542e301d
#
_cell.length_a   1.000
_cell.length_b   1.000
_cell.length_c   1.000
_cell.angle_alpha   90.00
_cell.angle_beta   90.00
_cell.angle_gamma   90.00
#
_symmetry.space_group_name_H-M   'P 1'
#
loop_
_entity.id
_entity.type
_entity.pdbx_description
1 polymer ?
#
loop_
_entity_poly.entity_id
_entity_poly.type
_entity_poly.pdbx_seq_one_letter_code
_entity_poly.pdbx_strand_id
1 'polypeptide(L)'
;MKRAQALLMADRPQEALRELATLSAEEAMHPGAFYLRAAAFSQLDQHAETVTAARQGLEAGGPDPDLFQLIGDAERQQGHLEAAEQALLSGLSLAPNHLGLLCSYAAACMAANQLGKAAKLVERAAAQAPTAAAVYAIRIQLAYTRGEDRKAQEIAREFVAEYPESAAAHALLGGTSANRGQVREADAGARQAVAADPTVGDYAELALETRIARHPLMTPVRPFIRFGPIKTWIAAIAIIYGLRMLKMPMLAGVFAIGWFLLCVYSWVVPPLVRRWMKRRYRAF
;
A
#
# COMPACT_ATOMS: atom_id res chain seq x y z
N MET A 1 -20.70 -10.43 18.19
CA MET A 1 -20.41 -10.30 16.75
C MET A 1 -20.59 -8.87 16.19
N LYS A 2 -21.73 -8.18 16.30
CA LYS A 2 -21.92 -6.81 15.77
C LYS A 2 -20.85 -5.81 16.24
N ARG A 3 -20.48 -5.87 17.54
CA ARG A 3 -19.44 -5.00 18.10
C ARG A 3 -18.06 -5.29 17.54
N ALA A 4 -17.71 -6.57 17.34
CA ALA A 4 -16.46 -6.97 16.70
C ALA A 4 -16.40 -6.46 15.24
N GLN A 5 -17.50 -6.56 14.51
CA GLN A 5 -17.61 -6.00 13.16
C GLN A 5 -17.41 -4.48 13.15
N ALA A 6 -18.03 -3.75 14.06
CA ALA A 6 -17.85 -2.29 14.18
C ALA A 6 -16.39 -1.92 14.53
N LEU A 7 -15.71 -2.72 15.35
CA LEU A 7 -14.29 -2.53 15.69
C LEU A 7 -13.39 -2.76 14.49
N LEU A 8 -13.67 -3.75 13.64
CA LEU A 8 -12.92 -3.97 12.39
C LEU A 8 -13.12 -2.81 11.40
N MET A 9 -14.34 -2.28 11.28
CA MET A 9 -14.60 -1.10 10.46
C MET A 9 -13.90 0.16 10.99
N ALA A 10 -13.62 0.22 12.30
CA ALA A 10 -12.89 1.31 12.94
C ALA A 10 -11.37 1.08 13.00
N ASP A 11 -10.84 0.12 12.23
CA ASP A 11 -9.42 -0.25 12.21
C ASP A 11 -8.83 -0.61 13.60
N ARG A 12 -9.64 -1.37 14.39
CA ARG A 12 -9.27 -1.83 15.74
C ARG A 12 -9.28 -3.36 15.86
N PRO A 13 -8.47 -4.08 15.06
CA PRO A 13 -8.55 -5.54 14.94
C PRO A 13 -8.19 -6.28 16.24
N GLN A 14 -7.25 -5.77 17.05
CA GLN A 14 -6.91 -6.41 18.34
C GLN A 14 -8.11 -6.38 19.31
N GLU A 15 -8.87 -5.30 19.31
CA GLU A 15 -10.05 -5.20 20.16
C GLU A 15 -11.19 -6.05 19.63
N ALA A 16 -11.32 -6.16 18.30
CA ALA A 16 -12.26 -7.09 17.69
C ALA A 16 -11.97 -8.54 18.09
N LEU A 17 -10.69 -8.96 18.09
CA LEU A 17 -10.30 -10.31 18.56
C LEU A 17 -10.61 -10.51 20.05
N ARG A 18 -10.38 -9.52 20.91
CA ARG A 18 -10.75 -9.59 22.34
C ARG A 18 -12.26 -9.74 22.50
N GLU A 19 -13.04 -8.99 21.75
CA GLU A 19 -14.51 -9.10 21.79
C GLU A 19 -14.98 -10.49 21.32
N LEU A 20 -14.36 -11.03 20.24
CA LEU A 20 -14.66 -12.38 19.74
C LEU A 20 -14.27 -13.49 20.72
N ALA A 21 -13.28 -13.24 21.59
CA ALA A 21 -12.89 -14.18 22.62
C ALA A 21 -13.89 -14.26 23.80
N THR A 22 -14.79 -13.27 23.93
CA THR A 22 -15.85 -13.27 24.97
C THR A 22 -17.15 -13.95 24.54
N LEU A 23 -17.22 -14.42 23.30
CA LEU A 23 -18.40 -15.14 22.77
C LEU A 23 -18.61 -16.47 23.51
N SER A 24 -19.86 -16.86 23.65
CA SER A 24 -20.19 -18.21 24.12
C SER A 24 -19.63 -19.30 23.18
N ALA A 25 -19.50 -20.52 23.64
CA ALA A 25 -18.99 -21.61 22.82
C ALA A 25 -19.81 -21.81 21.53
N GLU A 26 -21.14 -21.68 21.61
CA GLU A 26 -22.04 -21.78 20.47
C GLU A 26 -21.84 -20.61 19.49
N GLU A 27 -21.80 -19.37 19.96
CA GLU A 27 -21.55 -18.19 19.13
C GLU A 27 -20.15 -18.20 18.51
N ALA A 28 -19.16 -18.73 19.22
CA ALA A 28 -17.79 -18.84 18.75
C ALA A 28 -17.62 -19.82 17.58
N MET A 29 -18.50 -20.82 17.48
CA MET A 29 -18.56 -21.80 16.37
C MET A 29 -19.41 -21.32 15.19
N HIS A 30 -20.06 -20.17 15.29
CA HIS A 30 -20.84 -19.61 14.18
C HIS A 30 -19.91 -19.21 13.03
N PRO A 31 -20.25 -19.51 11.74
CA PRO A 31 -19.43 -19.18 10.57
C PRO A 31 -18.98 -17.70 10.54
N GLY A 32 -19.90 -16.78 10.87
CA GLY A 32 -19.62 -15.36 10.95
C GLY A 32 -18.57 -14.96 12.01
N ALA A 33 -18.39 -15.76 13.09
CA ALA A 33 -17.33 -15.50 14.06
C ALA A 33 -15.95 -15.86 13.50
N PHE A 34 -15.86 -16.94 12.72
CA PHE A 34 -14.63 -17.31 12.01
C PHE A 34 -14.26 -16.28 10.93
N TYR A 35 -15.27 -15.81 10.17
CA TYR A 35 -15.04 -14.72 9.22
C TYR A 35 -14.46 -13.47 9.88
N LEU A 36 -15.07 -13.00 10.98
CA LEU A 36 -14.58 -11.83 11.70
C LEU A 36 -13.18 -12.05 12.30
N ARG A 37 -12.85 -13.26 12.76
CA ARG A 37 -11.49 -13.60 13.21
C ARG A 37 -10.51 -13.56 12.06
N ALA A 38 -10.84 -14.16 10.93
CA ALA A 38 -10.00 -14.16 9.72
C ALA A 38 -9.77 -12.73 9.22
N ALA A 39 -10.81 -11.90 9.18
CA ALA A 39 -10.70 -10.49 8.81
C ALA A 39 -9.82 -9.70 9.80
N ALA A 40 -9.95 -9.95 11.12
CA ALA A 40 -9.11 -9.33 12.13
C ALA A 40 -7.63 -9.71 11.99
N PHE A 41 -7.35 -11.00 11.80
CA PHE A 41 -5.99 -11.49 11.57
C PHE A 41 -5.39 -10.93 10.27
N SER A 42 -6.22 -10.81 9.21
CA SER A 42 -5.80 -10.19 7.95
C SER A 42 -5.38 -8.73 8.12
N GLN A 43 -6.14 -7.93 8.90
CA GLN A 43 -5.77 -6.54 9.22
C GLN A 43 -4.52 -6.42 10.09
N LEU A 44 -4.13 -7.50 10.79
CA LEU A 44 -2.91 -7.57 11.60
C LEU A 44 -1.71 -8.17 10.84
N ASP A 45 -1.84 -8.42 9.54
CA ASP A 45 -0.85 -9.13 8.72
C ASP A 45 -0.48 -10.53 9.28
N GLN A 46 -1.37 -11.12 10.08
CA GLN A 46 -1.21 -12.46 10.63
C GLN A 46 -1.76 -13.50 9.63
N HIS A 47 -1.00 -13.71 8.56
CA HIS A 47 -1.49 -14.43 7.38
C HIS A 47 -1.76 -15.92 7.66
N ALA A 48 -0.96 -16.59 8.49
CA ALA A 48 -1.17 -18.00 8.84
C ALA A 48 -2.45 -18.19 9.67
N GLU A 49 -2.69 -17.29 10.63
CA GLU A 49 -3.90 -17.26 11.45
C GLU A 49 -5.14 -16.92 10.61
N THR A 50 -4.98 -16.01 9.63
CA THR A 50 -6.05 -15.68 8.65
C THR A 50 -6.50 -16.95 7.91
N VAL A 51 -5.55 -17.70 7.32
CA VAL A 51 -5.85 -18.93 6.59
C VAL A 51 -6.52 -19.96 7.51
N THR A 52 -6.02 -20.12 8.73
CA THR A 52 -6.56 -21.07 9.70
C THR A 52 -8.01 -20.73 10.07
N ALA A 53 -8.27 -19.47 10.46
CA ALA A 53 -9.60 -19.03 10.83
C ALA A 53 -10.59 -19.08 9.65
N ALA A 54 -10.14 -18.71 8.44
CA ALA A 54 -10.97 -18.77 7.26
C ALA A 54 -11.34 -20.21 6.86
N ARG A 55 -10.39 -21.16 6.97
CA ARG A 55 -10.69 -22.60 6.74
C ARG A 55 -11.69 -23.15 7.76
N GLN A 56 -11.54 -22.81 9.03
CA GLN A 56 -12.53 -23.17 10.05
C GLN A 56 -13.91 -22.60 9.73
N GLY A 57 -13.97 -21.38 9.18
CA GLY A 57 -15.22 -20.77 8.72
C GLY A 57 -15.87 -21.56 7.58
N LEU A 58 -15.07 -22.03 6.59
CA LEU A 58 -15.54 -22.88 5.50
C LEU A 58 -16.04 -24.26 5.98
N GLU A 59 -15.37 -24.84 6.98
CA GLU A 59 -15.79 -26.12 7.60
C GLU A 59 -17.11 -25.96 8.36
N ALA A 60 -17.28 -24.84 9.08
CA ALA A 60 -18.48 -24.61 9.88
C ALA A 60 -19.70 -24.14 9.07
N GLY A 61 -19.49 -23.34 8.01
CA GLY A 61 -20.58 -22.70 7.25
C GLY A 61 -20.70 -23.12 5.79
N GLY A 62 -19.76 -23.94 5.31
CA GLY A 62 -19.67 -24.29 3.89
C GLY A 62 -18.91 -23.25 3.05
N PRO A 63 -18.91 -23.45 1.73
CA PRO A 63 -18.18 -22.57 0.81
C PRO A 63 -18.69 -21.14 0.84
N ASP A 64 -17.76 -20.19 1.00
CA ASP A 64 -18.04 -18.76 1.10
C ASP A 64 -17.00 -17.96 0.29
N PRO A 65 -17.44 -17.09 -0.66
CA PRO A 65 -16.55 -16.31 -1.51
C PRO A 65 -15.60 -15.38 -0.74
N ASP A 66 -16.07 -14.75 0.35
CA ASP A 66 -15.28 -13.81 1.13
C ASP A 66 -14.19 -14.55 1.93
N LEU A 67 -14.48 -15.73 2.46
CA LEU A 67 -13.49 -16.57 3.13
C LEU A 67 -12.43 -17.07 2.14
N PHE A 68 -12.82 -17.46 0.93
CA PHE A 68 -11.86 -17.80 -0.13
C PHE A 68 -11.00 -16.61 -0.54
N GLN A 69 -11.55 -15.40 -0.57
CA GLN A 69 -10.76 -14.18 -0.80
C GLN A 69 -9.72 -13.99 0.28
N LEU A 70 -10.09 -14.07 1.56
CA LEU A 70 -9.16 -13.92 2.68
C LEU A 70 -8.03 -14.96 2.64
N ILE A 71 -8.35 -16.23 2.33
CA ILE A 71 -7.34 -17.27 2.14
C ILE A 71 -6.40 -16.91 0.99
N GLY A 72 -6.94 -16.53 -0.17
CA GLY A 72 -6.15 -16.19 -1.35
C GLY A 72 -5.22 -15.01 -1.12
N ASP A 73 -5.69 -13.95 -0.46
CA ASP A 73 -4.87 -12.80 -0.13
C ASP A 73 -3.77 -13.15 0.88
N ALA A 74 -4.09 -13.92 1.92
CA ALA A 74 -3.12 -14.35 2.93
C ALA A 74 -2.04 -15.29 2.35
N GLU A 75 -2.43 -16.28 1.52
CA GLU A 75 -1.49 -17.20 0.86
C GLU A 75 -0.58 -16.42 -0.13
N ARG A 76 -1.13 -15.45 -0.87
CA ARG A 76 -0.35 -14.56 -1.75
C ARG A 76 0.68 -13.76 -0.96
N GLN A 77 0.34 -13.22 0.20
CA GLN A 77 1.27 -12.45 1.05
C GLN A 77 2.39 -13.33 1.62
N GLN A 78 2.13 -14.60 1.85
CA GLN A 78 3.14 -15.58 2.24
C GLN A 78 4.00 -16.08 1.05
N GLY A 79 3.67 -15.68 -0.19
CA GLY A 79 4.36 -16.14 -1.39
C GLY A 79 3.89 -17.48 -1.93
N HIS A 80 2.85 -18.06 -1.35
CA HIS A 80 2.26 -19.34 -1.78
C HIS A 80 1.30 -19.13 -2.95
N LEU A 81 1.84 -18.72 -4.11
CA LEU A 81 1.03 -18.24 -5.23
C LEU A 81 0.07 -19.29 -5.80
N GLU A 82 0.43 -20.58 -5.78
CA GLU A 82 -0.43 -21.67 -6.24
C GLU A 82 -1.63 -21.86 -5.31
N ALA A 83 -1.42 -21.87 -4.00
CA ALA A 83 -2.48 -21.97 -3.02
C ALA A 83 -3.42 -20.74 -3.09
N ALA A 84 -2.86 -19.54 -3.27
CA ALA A 84 -3.62 -18.33 -3.49
C ALA A 84 -4.52 -18.44 -4.74
N GLU A 85 -3.97 -18.88 -5.87
CA GLU A 85 -4.73 -19.06 -7.10
C GLU A 85 -5.88 -20.05 -6.93
N GLN A 86 -5.63 -21.20 -6.28
CA GLN A 86 -6.66 -22.23 -6.03
C GLN A 86 -7.80 -21.67 -5.17
N ALA A 87 -7.50 -20.96 -4.08
CA ALA A 87 -8.51 -20.36 -3.23
C ALA A 87 -9.34 -19.32 -3.98
N LEU A 88 -8.69 -18.41 -4.72
CA LEU A 88 -9.37 -17.36 -5.48
C LEU A 88 -10.24 -17.91 -6.61
N LEU A 89 -9.79 -18.96 -7.30
CA LEU A 89 -10.60 -19.65 -8.30
C LEU A 89 -11.80 -20.37 -7.67
N SER A 90 -11.63 -20.98 -6.49
CA SER A 90 -12.74 -21.59 -5.76
C SER A 90 -13.80 -20.53 -5.40
N GLY A 91 -13.39 -19.36 -4.89
CA GLY A 91 -14.30 -18.26 -4.63
C GLY A 91 -14.99 -17.75 -5.90
N LEU A 92 -14.26 -17.58 -7.02
CA LEU A 92 -14.81 -17.14 -8.29
C LEU A 92 -15.75 -18.18 -8.94
N SER A 93 -15.61 -19.45 -8.63
CA SER A 93 -16.57 -20.47 -9.08
C SER A 93 -17.94 -20.30 -8.41
N LEU A 94 -17.97 -19.80 -7.17
CA LEU A 94 -19.21 -19.52 -6.42
C LEU A 94 -19.80 -18.17 -6.83
N ALA A 95 -18.94 -17.16 -6.97
CA ALA A 95 -19.33 -15.80 -7.27
C ALA A 95 -18.46 -15.22 -8.40
N PRO A 96 -18.77 -15.52 -9.68
CA PRO A 96 -17.91 -15.17 -10.82
C PRO A 96 -17.64 -13.66 -11.01
N ASN A 97 -18.54 -12.82 -10.51
CA ASN A 97 -18.47 -11.37 -10.63
C ASN A 97 -18.17 -10.67 -9.30
N HIS A 98 -17.70 -11.40 -8.30
CA HIS A 98 -17.35 -10.82 -7.01
C HIS A 98 -16.13 -9.90 -7.15
N LEU A 99 -16.33 -8.60 -6.93
CA LEU A 99 -15.33 -7.56 -7.17
C LEU A 99 -14.03 -7.81 -6.40
N GLY A 100 -14.14 -8.12 -5.11
CA GLY A 100 -12.98 -8.40 -4.25
C GLY A 100 -12.15 -9.55 -4.81
N LEU A 101 -12.77 -10.68 -5.16
CA LEU A 101 -12.08 -11.84 -5.74
C LEU A 101 -11.41 -11.52 -7.07
N LEU A 102 -12.05 -10.73 -7.94
CA LEU A 102 -11.45 -10.30 -9.21
C LEU A 102 -10.19 -9.44 -8.97
N CYS A 103 -10.25 -8.50 -8.02
CA CYS A 103 -9.12 -7.66 -7.65
C CYS A 103 -7.99 -8.49 -6.99
N SER A 104 -8.32 -9.35 -6.04
CA SER A 104 -7.34 -10.23 -5.36
C SER A 104 -6.67 -11.19 -6.34
N TYR A 105 -7.44 -11.75 -7.29
CA TYR A 105 -6.86 -12.63 -8.31
C TYR A 105 -5.98 -11.86 -9.31
N ALA A 106 -6.36 -10.65 -9.68
CA ALA A 106 -5.48 -9.79 -10.48
C ALA A 106 -4.16 -9.51 -9.74
N ALA A 107 -4.21 -9.24 -8.42
CA ALA A 107 -3.02 -9.03 -7.59
C ALA A 107 -2.15 -10.30 -7.51
N ALA A 108 -2.75 -11.49 -7.36
CA ALA A 108 -2.03 -12.76 -7.38
C ALA A 108 -1.36 -13.02 -8.75
N CYS A 109 -2.06 -12.74 -9.84
CA CYS A 109 -1.49 -12.84 -11.19
C CYS A 109 -0.33 -11.86 -11.41
N MET A 110 -0.40 -10.64 -10.87
CA MET A 110 0.72 -9.68 -10.90
C MET A 110 1.93 -10.21 -10.12
N ALA A 111 1.72 -10.77 -8.93
CA ALA A 111 2.78 -11.38 -8.13
C ALA A 111 3.45 -12.56 -8.86
N ALA A 112 2.66 -13.34 -9.61
CA ALA A 112 3.14 -14.44 -10.47
C ALA A 112 3.70 -13.97 -11.82
N ASN A 113 3.85 -12.65 -12.05
CA ASN A 113 4.28 -12.05 -13.31
C ASN A 113 3.38 -12.40 -14.53
N GLN A 114 2.12 -12.77 -14.30
CA GLN A 114 1.12 -13.06 -15.33
C GLN A 114 0.35 -11.80 -15.74
N LEU A 115 1.05 -10.75 -16.21
CA LEU A 115 0.49 -9.41 -16.43
C LEU A 115 -0.64 -9.37 -17.45
N GLY A 116 -0.65 -10.27 -18.44
CA GLY A 116 -1.73 -10.38 -19.42
C GLY A 116 -3.04 -10.87 -18.81
N LYS A 117 -2.97 -11.88 -17.89
CA LYS A 117 -4.12 -12.40 -17.15
C LYS A 117 -4.62 -11.36 -16.14
N ALA A 118 -3.72 -10.71 -15.42
CA ALA A 118 -4.04 -9.62 -14.51
C ALA A 118 -4.83 -8.51 -15.20
N ALA A 119 -4.39 -8.06 -16.39
CA ALA A 119 -5.08 -7.02 -17.15
C ALA A 119 -6.54 -7.38 -17.47
N LYS A 120 -6.79 -8.62 -17.93
CA LYS A 120 -8.16 -9.08 -18.23
C LYS A 120 -9.05 -9.12 -16.98
N LEU A 121 -8.49 -9.47 -15.83
CA LEU A 121 -9.21 -9.48 -14.55
C LEU A 121 -9.53 -8.05 -14.09
N VAL A 122 -8.58 -7.12 -14.25
CA VAL A 122 -8.80 -5.69 -13.96
C VAL A 122 -9.86 -5.10 -14.86
N GLU A 123 -9.87 -5.43 -16.16
CA GLU A 123 -10.93 -5.03 -17.10
C GLU A 123 -12.30 -5.57 -16.69
N ARG A 124 -12.37 -6.86 -16.28
CA ARG A 124 -13.61 -7.43 -15.74
C ARG A 124 -14.08 -6.73 -14.48
N ALA A 125 -13.18 -6.46 -13.52
CA ALA A 125 -13.50 -5.72 -12.30
C ALA A 125 -14.01 -4.30 -12.62
N ALA A 126 -13.38 -3.60 -13.57
CA ALA A 126 -13.80 -2.27 -14.02
C ALA A 126 -15.16 -2.28 -14.71
N ALA A 127 -15.49 -3.33 -15.45
CA ALA A 127 -16.80 -3.48 -16.08
C ALA A 127 -17.93 -3.72 -15.05
N GLN A 128 -17.61 -4.37 -13.90
CA GLN A 128 -18.59 -4.61 -12.82
C GLN A 128 -18.83 -3.37 -11.96
N ALA A 129 -17.77 -2.65 -11.61
CA ALA A 129 -17.85 -1.54 -10.68
C ALA A 129 -16.82 -0.46 -11.07
N PRO A 130 -17.06 0.30 -12.16
CA PRO A 130 -16.09 1.25 -12.71
C PRO A 130 -15.69 2.35 -11.71
N THR A 131 -16.57 2.65 -10.77
CA THR A 131 -16.43 3.74 -9.79
C THR A 131 -15.88 3.29 -8.44
N ALA A 132 -15.65 1.98 -8.25
CA ALA A 132 -15.17 1.46 -6.97
C ALA A 132 -13.70 1.81 -6.72
N ALA A 133 -13.38 2.29 -5.51
CA ALA A 133 -12.00 2.59 -5.10
C ALA A 133 -11.04 1.40 -5.32
N ALA A 134 -11.52 0.17 -5.08
CA ALA A 134 -10.74 -1.04 -5.31
C ALA A 134 -10.33 -1.21 -6.78
N VAL A 135 -11.17 -0.79 -7.73
CA VAL A 135 -10.85 -0.84 -9.17
C VAL A 135 -9.78 0.19 -9.52
N TYR A 136 -9.86 1.40 -9.01
CA TYR A 136 -8.80 2.39 -9.20
C TYR A 136 -7.48 1.92 -8.59
N ALA A 137 -7.52 1.36 -7.37
CA ALA A 137 -6.34 0.82 -6.69
C ALA A 137 -5.67 -0.29 -7.51
N ILE A 138 -6.43 -1.29 -8.01
CA ILE A 138 -5.86 -2.39 -8.78
C ILE A 138 -5.35 -1.96 -10.16
N ARG A 139 -6.01 -0.97 -10.82
CA ARG A 139 -5.53 -0.35 -12.07
C ARG A 139 -4.19 0.38 -11.84
N ILE A 140 -4.06 1.11 -10.74
CA ILE A 140 -2.82 1.79 -10.34
C ILE A 140 -1.72 0.76 -10.07
N GLN A 141 -2.02 -0.31 -9.32
CA GLN A 141 -1.07 -1.37 -9.03
C GLN A 141 -0.58 -2.07 -10.31
N LEU A 142 -1.48 -2.36 -11.25
CA LEU A 142 -1.11 -2.94 -12.55
C LEU A 142 -0.19 -2.00 -13.34
N ALA A 143 -0.48 -0.69 -13.34
CA ALA A 143 0.37 0.29 -14.00
C ALA A 143 1.78 0.33 -13.36
N TYR A 144 1.89 0.30 -12.03
CA TYR A 144 3.19 0.21 -11.34
C TYR A 144 3.95 -1.07 -11.67
N THR A 145 3.28 -2.22 -11.68
CA THR A 145 3.92 -3.50 -12.01
C THR A 145 4.47 -3.52 -13.44
N ARG A 146 3.87 -2.71 -14.34
CA ARG A 146 4.37 -2.48 -15.71
C ARG A 146 5.45 -1.41 -15.81
N GLY A 147 5.79 -0.72 -14.73
CA GLY A 147 6.71 0.44 -14.75
C GLY A 147 6.09 1.72 -15.36
N GLU A 148 4.76 1.78 -15.46
CA GLU A 148 4.00 2.88 -16.06
C GLU A 148 3.62 3.94 -14.99
N ASP A 149 4.60 4.48 -14.25
CA ASP A 149 4.35 5.41 -13.12
C ASP A 149 3.52 6.64 -13.48
N ARG A 150 3.65 7.14 -14.73
CA ARG A 150 2.84 8.26 -15.22
C ARG A 150 1.37 7.88 -15.30
N LYS A 151 1.08 6.72 -15.87
CA LYS A 151 -0.28 6.21 -16.02
C LYS A 151 -0.91 5.93 -14.66
N ALA A 152 -0.15 5.38 -13.71
CA ALA A 152 -0.63 5.20 -12.34
C ALA A 152 -1.12 6.52 -11.74
N GLN A 153 -0.35 7.61 -11.90
CA GLN A 153 -0.75 8.93 -11.41
C GLN A 153 -1.92 9.54 -12.20
N GLU A 154 -1.99 9.33 -13.51
CA GLU A 154 -3.13 9.76 -14.34
C GLU A 154 -4.43 9.10 -13.86
N ILE A 155 -4.41 7.79 -13.60
CA ILE A 155 -5.55 7.07 -13.04
C ILE A 155 -5.96 7.63 -11.66
N ALA A 156 -4.99 7.97 -10.81
CA ALA A 156 -5.29 8.56 -9.50
C ALA A 156 -5.90 9.97 -9.62
N ARG A 157 -5.45 10.78 -10.58
CA ARG A 157 -6.05 12.09 -10.88
C ARG A 157 -7.45 11.97 -11.47
N GLU A 158 -7.67 11.00 -12.36
CA GLU A 158 -8.99 10.65 -12.90
C GLU A 158 -9.96 10.34 -11.74
N PHE A 159 -9.52 9.52 -10.78
CA PHE A 159 -10.33 9.17 -9.62
C PHE A 159 -10.69 10.40 -8.76
N VAL A 160 -9.73 11.29 -8.47
CA VAL A 160 -10.00 12.54 -7.73
C VAL A 160 -10.93 13.47 -8.52
N ALA A 161 -10.78 13.57 -9.83
CA ALA A 161 -11.64 14.41 -10.66
C ALA A 161 -13.10 13.93 -10.68
N GLU A 162 -13.30 12.61 -10.64
CA GLU A 162 -14.63 11.99 -10.64
C GLU A 162 -15.25 11.98 -9.23
N TYR A 163 -14.42 11.81 -8.19
CA TYR A 163 -14.83 11.71 -6.79
C TYR A 163 -14.02 12.65 -5.89
N PRO A 164 -14.22 13.98 -5.98
CA PRO A 164 -13.39 14.96 -5.27
C PRO A 164 -13.52 14.90 -3.75
N GLU A 165 -14.60 14.33 -3.21
CA GLU A 165 -14.80 14.14 -1.76
C GLU A 165 -14.27 12.79 -1.25
N SER A 166 -13.77 11.93 -2.13
CA SER A 166 -13.31 10.59 -1.74
C SER A 166 -11.95 10.63 -1.06
N ALA A 167 -11.90 10.26 0.21
CA ALA A 167 -10.64 10.09 0.96
C ALA A 167 -9.68 9.11 0.26
N ALA A 168 -10.20 7.99 -0.26
CA ALA A 168 -9.42 7.00 -0.99
C ALA A 168 -8.80 7.57 -2.29
N ALA A 169 -9.54 8.41 -3.04
CA ALA A 169 -9.02 9.05 -4.24
C ALA A 169 -7.85 9.97 -3.92
N HIS A 170 -7.97 10.79 -2.88
CA HIS A 170 -6.90 11.67 -2.43
C HIS A 170 -5.70 10.89 -1.86
N ALA A 171 -5.92 9.80 -1.15
CA ALA A 171 -4.85 8.94 -0.65
C ALA A 171 -4.06 8.29 -1.81
N LEU A 172 -4.74 7.76 -2.83
CA LEU A 172 -4.11 7.20 -4.02
C LEU A 172 -3.34 8.26 -4.81
N LEU A 173 -3.88 9.48 -4.95
CA LEU A 173 -3.14 10.58 -5.58
C LEU A 173 -1.91 10.97 -4.77
N GLY A 174 -2.04 11.03 -3.44
CA GLY A 174 -0.93 11.29 -2.53
C GLY A 174 0.19 10.24 -2.68
N GLY A 175 -0.15 8.96 -2.66
CA GLY A 175 0.78 7.84 -2.81
C GLY A 175 1.47 7.82 -4.19
N THR A 176 0.69 7.96 -5.28
CA THR A 176 1.25 7.98 -6.65
C THR A 176 2.16 9.18 -6.88
N SER A 177 1.83 10.35 -6.32
CA SER A 177 2.66 11.54 -6.40
C SER A 177 3.94 11.42 -5.55
N ALA A 178 3.87 10.74 -4.39
CA ALA A 178 5.03 10.46 -3.55
C ALA A 178 6.04 9.56 -4.28
N ASN A 179 5.58 8.50 -4.93
CA ASN A 179 6.43 7.58 -5.71
C ASN A 179 7.15 8.30 -6.88
N ARG A 180 6.55 9.35 -7.42
CA ARG A 180 7.17 10.18 -8.46
C ARG A 180 8.01 11.34 -7.91
N GLY A 181 8.20 11.44 -6.59
CA GLY A 181 8.94 12.50 -5.93
C GLY A 181 8.25 13.88 -6.01
N GLN A 182 6.97 13.93 -6.29
CA GLN A 182 6.17 15.16 -6.35
C GLN A 182 5.66 15.52 -4.95
N VAL A 183 6.58 15.86 -4.07
CA VAL A 183 6.35 16.01 -2.62
C VAL A 183 5.22 16.98 -2.26
N ARG A 184 5.00 18.04 -3.04
CA ARG A 184 3.93 19.03 -2.76
C ARG A 184 2.55 18.45 -3.03
N GLU A 185 2.36 17.78 -4.16
CA GLU A 185 1.10 17.14 -4.55
C GLU A 185 0.80 15.95 -3.62
N ALA A 186 1.84 15.17 -3.28
CA ALA A 186 1.74 14.07 -2.32
C ALA A 186 1.24 14.54 -0.94
N ASP A 187 1.84 15.61 -0.38
CA ASP A 187 1.42 16.18 0.90
C ASP A 187 0.00 16.80 0.83
N ALA A 188 -0.37 17.40 -0.31
CA ALA A 188 -1.72 17.93 -0.49
C ALA A 188 -2.77 16.81 -0.53
N GLY A 189 -2.56 15.76 -1.33
CA GLY A 189 -3.46 14.61 -1.40
C GLY A 189 -3.59 13.89 -0.07
N ALA A 190 -2.48 13.61 0.61
CA ALA A 190 -2.50 12.94 1.91
C ALA A 190 -3.27 13.74 2.98
N ARG A 191 -3.12 15.08 3.01
CA ARG A 191 -3.89 15.92 3.94
C ARG A 191 -5.38 15.96 3.63
N GLN A 192 -5.75 15.95 2.34
CA GLN A 192 -7.16 15.89 1.93
C GLN A 192 -7.77 14.54 2.28
N ALA A 193 -7.03 13.44 2.13
CA ALA A 193 -7.48 12.12 2.55
C ALA A 193 -7.82 12.08 4.05
N VAL A 194 -6.90 12.60 4.91
CA VAL A 194 -7.15 12.68 6.37
C VAL A 194 -8.32 13.63 6.69
N ALA A 195 -8.46 14.74 5.96
CA ALA A 195 -9.56 15.68 6.20
C ALA A 195 -10.93 15.10 5.81
N ALA A 196 -10.97 14.27 4.76
CA ALA A 196 -12.19 13.61 4.30
C ALA A 196 -12.57 12.40 5.19
N ASP A 197 -11.57 11.63 5.67
CA ASP A 197 -11.78 10.54 6.63
C ASP A 197 -10.63 10.44 7.64
N PRO A 198 -10.77 11.03 8.83
CA PRO A 198 -9.75 10.99 9.87
C PRO A 198 -9.69 9.66 10.63
N THR A 199 -10.60 8.72 10.39
CA THR A 199 -10.68 7.45 11.13
C THR A 199 -9.74 6.39 10.59
N VAL A 200 -9.29 6.54 9.34
CA VAL A 200 -8.39 5.60 8.68
C VAL A 200 -6.93 5.90 9.02
N GLY A 201 -6.29 5.01 9.78
CA GLY A 201 -4.91 5.17 10.26
C GLY A 201 -3.88 5.32 9.12
N ASP A 202 -4.06 4.62 8.02
CA ASP A 202 -3.18 4.65 6.85
C ASP A 202 -3.08 6.05 6.22
N TYR A 203 -4.18 6.82 6.23
CA TYR A 203 -4.18 8.20 5.70
C TYR A 203 -3.35 9.12 6.59
N ALA A 204 -3.42 8.93 7.92
CA ALA A 204 -2.61 9.69 8.86
C ALA A 204 -1.12 9.34 8.72
N GLU A 205 -0.78 8.07 8.48
CA GLU A 205 0.61 7.65 8.23
C GLU A 205 1.12 8.22 6.90
N LEU A 206 0.35 8.15 5.82
CA LEU A 206 0.68 8.76 4.53
C LEU A 206 0.91 10.28 4.67
N ALA A 207 0.05 10.98 5.42
CA ALA A 207 0.18 12.42 5.66
C ALA A 207 1.44 12.74 6.49
N LEU A 208 1.78 11.91 7.45
CA LEU A 208 3.02 12.06 8.22
C LEU A 208 4.26 11.85 7.34
N GLU A 209 4.28 10.81 6.51
CA GLU A 209 5.42 10.51 5.63
C GLU A 209 5.63 11.57 4.55
N THR A 210 4.57 12.02 3.90
CA THR A 210 4.64 13.08 2.88
C THR A 210 5.08 14.42 3.51
N ARG A 211 4.64 14.72 4.73
CA ARG A 211 5.07 15.90 5.48
C ARG A 211 6.52 15.82 5.90
N ILE A 212 7.03 14.65 6.30
CA ILE A 212 8.46 14.42 6.55
C ILE A 212 9.26 14.70 5.27
N ALA A 213 8.84 14.14 4.13
CA ALA A 213 9.49 14.35 2.84
C ALA A 213 9.48 15.82 2.39
N ARG A 214 8.46 16.59 2.80
CA ARG A 214 8.36 18.03 2.54
C ARG A 214 9.26 18.89 3.43
N HIS A 215 9.74 18.36 4.55
CA HIS A 215 10.53 19.13 5.51
C HIS A 215 11.77 19.75 4.85
N PRO A 216 12.14 21.04 5.17
CA PRO A 216 13.29 21.71 4.55
C PRO A 216 14.60 20.94 4.66
N LEU A 217 14.83 20.26 5.78
CA LEU A 217 16.01 19.41 5.99
C LEU A 217 16.06 18.19 5.05
N MET A 218 14.96 17.82 4.39
CA MET A 218 14.94 16.75 3.39
C MET A 218 15.29 17.25 1.98
N THR A 219 15.38 18.57 1.77
CA THR A 219 15.65 19.16 0.45
C THR A 219 16.95 18.63 -0.19
N PRO A 220 18.11 18.55 0.53
CA PRO A 220 19.35 18.03 -0.06
C PRO A 220 19.29 16.54 -0.43
N VAL A 221 18.37 15.78 0.19
CA VAL A 221 18.21 14.34 -0.04
C VAL A 221 17.24 14.03 -1.20
N ARG A 222 16.44 15.00 -1.64
CA ARG A 222 15.44 14.82 -2.71
C ARG A 222 15.98 14.21 -4.02
N PRO A 223 17.19 14.55 -4.51
CA PRO A 223 17.75 13.93 -5.71
C PRO A 223 17.89 12.41 -5.57
N PHE A 224 18.27 11.91 -4.38
CA PHE A 224 18.38 10.48 -4.10
C PHE A 224 17.03 9.77 -4.14
N ILE A 225 15.96 10.44 -3.66
CA ILE A 225 14.59 9.92 -3.67
C ILE A 225 14.04 9.93 -5.12
N ARG A 226 14.31 11.00 -5.89
CA ARG A 226 13.74 11.18 -7.23
C ARG A 226 14.41 10.33 -8.30
N PHE A 227 15.73 10.20 -8.27
CA PHE A 227 16.52 9.52 -9.31
C PHE A 227 17.03 8.15 -8.86
N GLY A 228 16.85 7.82 -7.59
CA GLY A 228 17.40 6.65 -6.95
C GLY A 228 18.89 6.79 -6.61
N PRO A 229 19.38 6.00 -5.64
CA PRO A 229 20.77 6.12 -5.16
C PRO A 229 21.79 5.79 -6.26
N ILE A 230 21.56 4.76 -7.07
CA ILE A 230 22.50 4.31 -8.09
C ILE A 230 22.72 5.37 -9.17
N LYS A 231 21.65 5.97 -9.71
CA LYS A 231 21.76 7.01 -10.75
C LYS A 231 22.45 8.26 -10.25
N THR A 232 22.16 8.68 -9.01
CA THR A 232 22.81 9.84 -8.39
C THR A 232 24.30 9.59 -8.10
N TRP A 233 24.69 8.37 -7.73
CA TRP A 233 26.08 7.96 -7.59
C TRP A 233 26.84 7.99 -8.91
N ILE A 234 26.26 7.40 -9.97
CA ILE A 234 26.86 7.43 -11.31
C ILE A 234 27.07 8.87 -11.80
N ALA A 235 26.07 9.73 -11.62
CA ALA A 235 26.17 11.15 -11.99
C ALA A 235 27.29 11.86 -11.23
N ALA A 236 27.44 11.64 -9.93
CA ALA A 236 28.49 12.23 -9.12
C ALA A 236 29.89 11.79 -9.57
N ILE A 237 30.05 10.49 -9.81
CA ILE A 237 31.31 9.93 -10.34
C ILE A 237 31.64 10.55 -11.71
N ALA A 238 30.66 10.61 -12.62
CA ALA A 238 30.86 11.22 -13.94
C ALA A 238 31.28 12.70 -13.84
N ILE A 239 30.70 13.47 -12.93
CA ILE A 239 31.08 14.86 -12.68
C ILE A 239 32.54 14.96 -12.17
N ILE A 240 32.93 14.12 -11.20
CA ILE A 240 34.28 14.12 -10.65
C ILE A 240 35.31 13.80 -11.75
N TYR A 241 35.06 12.75 -12.56
CA TYR A 241 35.95 12.40 -13.66
C TYR A 241 36.00 13.47 -14.76
N GLY A 242 34.85 14.08 -15.10
CA GLY A 242 34.77 15.17 -16.07
C GLY A 242 35.58 16.40 -15.62
N LEU A 243 35.48 16.80 -14.35
CA LEU A 243 36.27 17.91 -13.79
C LEU A 243 37.78 17.59 -13.80
N ARG A 244 38.18 16.35 -13.58
CA ARG A 244 39.58 15.91 -13.69
C ARG A 244 40.10 15.98 -15.13
N MET A 245 39.30 15.55 -16.11
CA MET A 245 39.65 15.65 -17.53
C MET A 245 39.81 17.10 -18.03
N LEU A 246 38.99 18.01 -17.46
CA LEU A 246 39.09 19.45 -17.72
C LEU A 246 40.28 20.11 -17.00
N LYS A 247 41.21 19.32 -16.41
CA LYS A 247 42.37 19.79 -15.66
C LYS A 247 42.04 20.73 -14.49
N MET A 248 40.89 20.52 -13.86
CA MET A 248 40.41 21.27 -12.67
C MET A 248 40.40 20.42 -11.39
N PRO A 249 41.59 19.91 -10.92
CA PRO A 249 41.62 18.95 -9.81
C PRO A 249 41.12 19.52 -8.48
N MET A 250 41.28 20.82 -8.22
CA MET A 250 40.76 21.48 -7.01
C MET A 250 39.25 21.46 -6.97
N LEU A 251 38.57 21.78 -8.07
CA LEU A 251 37.09 21.71 -8.15
C LEU A 251 36.57 20.27 -8.01
N ALA A 252 37.27 19.29 -8.60
CA ALA A 252 36.94 17.88 -8.42
C ALA A 252 37.06 17.46 -6.95
N GLY A 253 38.08 17.91 -6.22
CA GLY A 253 38.27 17.65 -4.79
C GLY A 253 37.16 18.28 -3.93
N VAL A 254 36.85 19.55 -4.14
CA VAL A 254 35.76 20.24 -3.42
C VAL A 254 34.41 19.56 -3.66
N PHE A 255 34.11 19.18 -4.92
CA PHE A 255 32.89 18.47 -5.25
C PHE A 255 32.83 17.10 -4.57
N ALA A 256 33.94 16.34 -4.55
CA ALA A 256 34.01 15.02 -3.90
C ALA A 256 33.78 15.12 -2.38
N ILE A 257 34.36 16.12 -1.71
CA ILE A 257 34.11 16.38 -0.28
C ILE A 257 32.64 16.76 -0.04
N GLY A 258 32.09 17.67 -0.84
CA GLY A 258 30.68 18.07 -0.75
C GLY A 258 29.73 16.88 -0.95
N TRP A 259 30.04 16.02 -1.92
CA TRP A 259 29.31 14.80 -2.18
C TRP A 259 29.39 13.81 -1.01
N PHE A 260 30.58 13.62 -0.43
CA PHE A 260 30.75 12.77 0.75
C PHE A 260 29.91 13.27 1.93
N LEU A 261 29.96 14.58 2.21
CA LEU A 261 29.15 15.20 3.26
C LEU A 261 27.65 15.02 3.00
N LEU A 262 27.22 15.11 1.74
CA LEU A 262 25.83 14.88 1.35
C LEU A 262 25.42 13.40 1.55
N CYS A 263 26.32 12.46 1.30
CA CYS A 263 26.09 11.04 1.59
C CYS A 263 25.89 10.80 3.10
N VAL A 264 26.79 11.35 3.94
CA VAL A 264 26.65 11.27 5.41
C VAL A 264 25.35 11.92 5.87
N TYR A 265 25.02 13.11 5.32
CA TYR A 265 23.78 13.82 5.60
C TYR A 265 22.56 12.95 5.27
N SER A 266 22.57 12.25 4.14
CA SER A 266 21.46 11.38 3.68
C SER A 266 21.21 10.17 4.59
N TRP A 267 22.19 9.77 5.39
CA TRP A 267 22.06 8.67 6.36
C TRP A 267 21.59 9.15 7.73
N VAL A 268 22.04 10.33 8.16
CA VAL A 268 21.83 10.83 9.52
C VAL A 268 20.53 11.62 9.65
N VAL A 269 20.26 12.52 8.68
CA VAL A 269 19.15 13.49 8.82
C VAL A 269 17.75 12.86 8.67
N PRO A 270 17.47 11.96 7.69
CA PRO A 270 16.13 11.38 7.54
C PRO A 270 15.64 10.66 8.80
N PRO A 271 16.42 9.77 9.46
CA PRO A 271 15.95 9.10 10.67
C PRO A 271 15.76 10.06 11.85
N LEU A 272 16.57 11.14 11.95
CA LEU A 272 16.41 12.15 12.99
C LEU A 272 15.12 12.95 12.82
N VAL A 273 14.83 13.42 11.60
CA VAL A 273 13.59 14.15 11.26
C VAL A 273 12.39 13.25 11.51
N ARG A 274 12.44 11.98 11.09
CA ARG A 274 11.37 11.00 11.30
C ARG A 274 11.10 10.78 12.79
N ARG A 275 12.14 10.58 13.61
CA ARG A 275 12.02 10.40 15.07
C ARG A 275 11.44 11.66 15.74
N TRP A 276 11.92 12.84 15.36
CA TRP A 276 11.46 14.11 15.92
C TRP A 276 9.99 14.37 15.59
N MET A 277 9.59 14.16 14.34
CA MET A 277 8.19 14.34 13.92
C MET A 277 7.26 13.30 14.55
N LYS A 278 7.62 12.01 14.58
CA LYS A 278 6.81 10.97 15.24
C LYS A 278 6.59 11.26 16.73
N ARG A 279 7.59 11.81 17.43
CA ARG A 279 7.43 12.22 18.84
C ARG A 279 6.43 13.37 19.00
N ARG A 280 6.48 14.35 18.09
CA ARG A 280 5.60 15.52 18.12
C ARG A 280 4.15 15.18 17.80
N TYR A 281 3.90 14.18 16.96
CA TYR A 281 2.55 13.73 16.58
C TYR A 281 1.96 12.68 17.53
N ARG A 282 2.77 11.99 18.35
CA ARG A 282 2.25 11.12 19.42
C ARG A 282 1.77 11.88 20.66
N ALA A 283 2.02 13.19 20.72
CA ALA A 283 1.63 14.05 21.84
C ALA A 283 0.27 14.76 21.61
N PHE A 284 -0.42 14.43 20.52
CA PHE A 284 -1.78 14.82 20.19
C PHE A 284 -2.61 13.56 19.89
#